data_d2e456e1df723828ed026adae2e8b398
#
_entry.id   d2e456e1df723828ed026adae2e8b398
#
_cell.length_a   1.000
_cell.length_b   1.000
_cell.length_c   1.000
_cell.angle_alpha   90.00
_cell.angle_beta   90.00
_cell.angle_gamma   90.00
#
_symmetry.space_group_name_H-M   'P 1'
#
loop_
_entity.id
_entity.type
_entity.pdbx_description
1 polymer ?
#
loop_
_entity_poly.entity_id
_entity_poly.type
_entity_poly.pdbx_seq_one_letter_code
_entity_poly.pdbx_strand_id
1 'polypeptide(L)'
;IINSSEYYNKEVLEYLQSEHINANSSLVETLKSGEKRVTKKKLKEQSQYKLKKDFLYKISNEHPELLDQYRKRKGNMPIKDAWKRNDIEEIEKEIAKSLKNKIKKINPGKKDENLFQDYCIGALEFIFYPNFIKPKKEDRIHNGRKRIDITYLNAANDGFFYNMRTSPNIIANKIVVECKNYNHDPENPEIDQVSGRFSPTIGKFGIMMARNFENRKLFVDRC
;
A
#
# COMPACT_ATOMS: atom_id res chain seq x y z
N ILE A 1 -0.81 7.36 7.81
CA ILE A 1 -0.96 8.80 8.15
C ILE A 1 -1.85 8.89 9.37
N ILE A 2 -1.39 9.56 10.44
CA ILE A 2 -2.16 9.76 11.66
C ILE A 2 -3.08 10.96 11.47
N ASN A 3 -4.39 10.78 11.67
CA ASN A 3 -5.31 11.90 11.77
C ASN A 3 -5.22 12.48 13.19
N SER A 4 -4.52 13.61 13.31
CA SER A 4 -4.24 14.25 14.61
C SER A 4 -5.51 14.63 15.37
N SER A 5 -6.56 15.05 14.67
CA SER A 5 -7.83 15.43 15.31
C SER A 5 -8.56 14.21 15.88
N GLU A 6 -8.53 13.09 15.15
CA GLU A 6 -9.14 11.84 15.60
C GLU A 6 -8.35 11.21 16.76
N TYR A 7 -7.03 11.16 16.66
CA TYR A 7 -6.14 10.68 17.73
C TYR A 7 -6.36 11.49 19.01
N TYR A 8 -6.37 12.82 18.89
CA TYR A 8 -6.64 13.69 20.03
C TYR A 8 -8.00 13.42 20.68
N ASN A 9 -9.07 13.33 19.90
CA ASN A 9 -10.42 13.22 20.45
C ASN A 9 -10.75 11.84 21.02
N LYS A 10 -10.15 10.77 20.50
CA LYS A 10 -10.53 9.40 20.85
C LYS A 10 -9.53 8.67 21.75
N GLU A 11 -8.26 9.06 21.73
CA GLU A 11 -7.25 8.44 22.59
C GLU A 11 -6.79 9.42 23.69
N VAL A 12 -6.28 10.59 23.28
CA VAL A 12 -5.68 11.54 24.22
C VAL A 12 -6.69 12.12 25.20
N LEU A 13 -7.86 12.59 24.73
CA LEU A 13 -8.86 13.13 25.64
C LEU A 13 -9.51 12.06 26.52
N GLU A 14 -9.66 10.83 26.08
CA GLU A 14 -10.18 9.73 26.90
C GLU A 14 -9.19 9.33 27.99
N TYR A 15 -7.91 9.29 27.66
CA TYR A 15 -6.83 9.10 28.63
C TYR A 15 -6.86 10.22 29.69
N LEU A 16 -6.90 11.49 29.28
CA LEU A 16 -6.95 12.62 30.20
C LEU A 16 -8.20 12.61 31.08
N GLN A 17 -9.36 12.19 30.55
CA GLN A 17 -10.56 12.02 31.35
C GLN A 17 -10.33 11.01 32.49
N SER A 18 -9.72 9.86 32.19
CA SER A 18 -9.41 8.83 33.16
C SER A 18 -8.42 9.32 34.24
N GLU A 19 -7.34 9.99 33.80
CA GLU A 19 -6.35 10.57 34.72
C GLU A 19 -6.96 11.59 35.69
N HIS A 20 -7.77 12.51 35.18
CA HIS A 20 -8.43 13.50 36.04
C HIS A 20 -9.45 12.90 37.01
N ILE A 21 -10.18 11.84 36.58
CA ILE A 21 -11.10 11.11 37.46
C ILE A 21 -10.31 10.40 38.57
N ASN A 22 -9.23 9.71 38.22
CA ASN A 22 -8.37 8.99 39.17
C ASN A 22 -7.72 9.93 40.20
N ALA A 23 -7.24 11.07 39.71
CA ALA A 23 -6.65 12.11 40.55
C ALA A 23 -7.66 12.94 41.32
N ASN A 24 -8.97 12.74 41.13
CA ASN A 24 -10.06 13.51 41.72
C ASN A 24 -9.86 15.02 41.55
N SER A 25 -9.45 15.47 40.38
CA SER A 25 -9.07 16.83 40.08
C SER A 25 -10.27 17.81 40.14
N SER A 26 -10.00 19.11 40.13
CA SER A 26 -11.01 20.17 40.11
C SER A 26 -11.92 20.17 38.86
N LEU A 27 -11.54 19.41 37.82
CA LEU A 27 -12.33 19.27 36.60
C LEU A 27 -13.42 18.18 36.70
N VAL A 28 -13.38 17.38 37.75
CA VAL A 28 -14.33 16.27 37.96
C VAL A 28 -15.68 16.81 38.41
N GLU A 29 -16.72 16.33 37.73
CA GLU A 29 -18.11 16.56 38.12
C GLU A 29 -18.69 15.26 38.67
N THR A 30 -19.41 15.36 39.79
CA THR A 30 -20.18 14.21 40.31
C THR A 30 -21.65 14.39 39.94
N LEU A 31 -22.15 13.42 39.19
CA LEU A 31 -23.56 13.40 38.76
C LEU A 31 -24.46 13.09 39.97
N LYS A 32 -25.77 13.38 39.81
CA LYS A 32 -26.80 13.00 40.84
C LYS A 32 -26.83 11.50 41.11
N SER A 33 -26.34 10.67 40.18
CA SER A 33 -26.17 9.23 40.32
C SER A 33 -24.97 8.82 41.19
N GLY A 34 -24.10 9.75 41.56
CA GLY A 34 -22.82 9.46 42.25
C GLY A 34 -21.67 9.17 41.29
N GLU A 35 -21.92 9.05 39.98
CA GLU A 35 -20.89 8.80 38.97
C GLU A 35 -20.02 10.05 38.77
N LYS A 36 -18.70 9.85 38.69
CA LYS A 36 -17.72 10.89 38.44
C LYS A 36 -17.41 10.96 36.94
N ARG A 37 -17.40 12.15 36.38
CA ARG A 37 -17.02 12.35 34.98
C ARG A 37 -16.24 13.65 34.80
N VAL A 38 -15.46 13.69 33.71
CA VAL A 38 -14.84 14.89 33.15
C VAL A 38 -15.28 15.01 31.71
N THR A 39 -15.79 16.16 31.29
CA THR A 39 -16.24 16.36 29.91
C THR A 39 -15.06 16.71 29.00
N LYS A 40 -15.05 16.18 27.76
CA LYS A 40 -14.04 16.55 26.77
C LYS A 40 -14.03 18.07 26.47
N LYS A 41 -15.16 18.73 26.65
CA LYS A 41 -15.28 20.21 26.52
C LYS A 41 -14.42 20.94 27.54
N LYS A 42 -14.55 20.60 28.82
CA LYS A 42 -13.73 21.18 29.90
C LYS A 42 -12.24 20.98 29.69
N LEU A 43 -11.83 19.78 29.23
CA LEU A 43 -10.43 19.51 28.90
C LEU A 43 -9.92 20.38 27.74
N LYS A 44 -10.70 20.55 26.69
CA LYS A 44 -10.34 21.42 25.54
C LYS A 44 -10.23 22.90 25.90
N GLU A 45 -10.93 23.36 26.91
CA GLU A 45 -10.86 24.74 27.41
C GLU A 45 -9.57 25.01 28.17
N GLN A 46 -8.91 23.97 28.70
CA GLN A 46 -7.60 24.10 29.37
C GLN A 46 -6.51 24.44 28.34
N SER A 47 -5.75 25.49 28.56
CA SER A 47 -4.72 25.99 27.63
C SER A 47 -3.65 24.96 27.34
N GLN A 48 -3.31 24.13 28.33
CA GLN A 48 -2.31 23.06 28.28
C GLN A 48 -2.74 21.85 27.46
N TYR A 49 -4.03 21.61 27.26
CA TYR A 49 -4.56 20.44 26.54
C TYR A 49 -5.10 20.82 25.14
N LYS A 50 -4.93 22.04 24.70
CA LYS A 50 -5.34 22.46 23.34
C LYS A 50 -4.65 21.61 22.28
N LEU A 51 -5.39 21.29 21.21
CA LEU A 51 -4.85 20.55 20.06
C LEU A 51 -3.74 21.37 19.37
N LYS A 52 -2.50 21.10 19.72
CA LYS A 52 -1.28 21.65 19.14
C LYS A 52 -0.30 20.54 18.86
N LYS A 53 0.58 20.72 17.87
CA LYS A 53 1.59 19.73 17.51
C LYS A 53 2.51 19.39 18.68
N ASP A 54 2.98 20.40 19.39
CA ASP A 54 3.90 20.24 20.53
C ASP A 54 3.26 19.44 21.68
N PHE A 55 1.98 19.72 21.96
CA PHE A 55 1.21 18.97 22.96
C PHE A 55 1.05 17.51 22.56
N LEU A 56 0.65 17.24 21.31
CA LEU A 56 0.52 15.86 20.83
C LEU A 56 1.86 15.12 20.82
N TYR A 57 2.94 15.79 20.42
CA TYR A 57 4.27 15.21 20.46
C TYR A 57 4.69 14.86 21.89
N LYS A 58 4.52 15.78 22.84
CA LYS A 58 4.83 15.58 24.25
C LYS A 58 4.08 14.38 24.83
N ILE A 59 2.74 14.38 24.73
CA ILE A 59 1.90 13.36 25.33
C ILE A 59 2.11 11.98 24.67
N SER A 60 2.42 11.94 23.36
CA SER A 60 2.74 10.68 22.68
C SER A 60 4.09 10.10 23.10
N ASN A 61 5.04 10.92 23.53
CA ASN A 61 6.32 10.46 24.06
C ASN A 61 6.22 10.01 25.52
N GLU A 62 5.40 10.72 26.32
CA GLU A 62 5.14 10.38 27.72
C GLU A 62 4.25 9.13 27.84
N HIS A 63 3.34 8.93 26.88
CA HIS A 63 2.35 7.86 26.82
C HIS A 63 2.32 7.17 25.44
N PRO A 64 3.37 6.41 25.06
CA PRO A 64 3.46 5.75 23.76
C PRO A 64 2.33 4.73 23.52
N GLU A 65 1.76 4.17 24.59
CA GLU A 65 0.63 3.25 24.56
C GLU A 65 -0.61 3.85 23.88
N LEU A 66 -0.83 5.17 23.96
CA LEU A 66 -1.95 5.84 23.30
C LEU A 66 -1.82 5.79 21.77
N LEU A 67 -0.60 5.93 21.28
CA LEU A 67 -0.32 5.82 19.86
C LEU A 67 -0.51 4.38 19.36
N ASP A 68 -0.13 3.40 20.19
CA ASP A 68 -0.33 1.99 19.88
C ASP A 68 -1.81 1.58 19.92
N GLN A 69 -2.58 2.13 20.86
CA GLN A 69 -4.03 1.95 20.90
C GLN A 69 -4.68 2.54 19.64
N TYR A 70 -4.29 3.75 19.23
CA TYR A 70 -4.77 4.36 18.00
C TYR A 70 -4.41 3.51 16.77
N ARG A 71 -3.18 3.02 16.68
CA ARG A 71 -2.72 2.15 15.59
C ARG A 71 -3.49 0.83 15.58
N LYS A 72 -3.66 0.18 16.75
CA LYS A 72 -4.45 -1.06 16.89
C LYS A 72 -5.90 -0.84 16.49
N ARG A 73 -6.53 0.25 16.92
CA ARG A 73 -7.90 0.60 16.55
C ARG A 73 -8.05 0.84 15.04
N LYS A 74 -7.06 1.49 14.41
CA LYS A 74 -7.04 1.72 12.96
C LYS A 74 -6.63 0.49 12.16
N GLY A 75 -5.74 -0.32 12.70
CA GLY A 75 -5.28 -1.57 12.07
C GLY A 75 -6.19 -2.77 12.34
N ASN A 76 -6.90 -2.79 13.47
CA ASN A 76 -7.93 -3.79 13.81
C ASN A 76 -9.33 -3.45 13.29
N MET A 77 -9.54 -2.34 12.62
CA MET A 77 -10.56 -2.38 11.60
C MET A 77 -9.99 -3.28 10.50
N PRO A 78 -10.48 -4.53 10.37
CA PRO A 78 -10.16 -5.27 9.16
C PRO A 78 -10.50 -4.30 8.04
N ILE A 79 -9.57 -4.13 7.13
CA ILE A 79 -9.86 -3.43 5.87
C ILE A 79 -11.23 -3.89 5.36
N LYS A 80 -11.56 -5.18 5.49
CA LYS A 80 -12.88 -5.77 5.26
C LYS A 80 -14.07 -5.11 5.99
N ASP A 81 -13.95 -4.58 7.18
CA ASP A 81 -15.08 -3.97 7.91
C ASP A 81 -15.19 -2.45 7.70
N ALA A 82 -14.08 -1.77 7.41
CA ALA A 82 -14.10 -0.41 6.86
C ALA A 82 -14.59 -0.41 5.39
N TRP A 83 -14.47 -1.54 4.71
CA TRP A 83 -14.76 -1.78 3.30
C TRP A 83 -16.06 -2.59 3.11
N LYS A 84 -16.79 -2.93 4.16
CA LYS A 84 -18.16 -3.49 4.10
C LYS A 84 -19.23 -2.46 3.70
N ARG A 85 -18.82 -1.28 3.22
CA ARG A 85 -19.71 -0.49 2.39
C ARG A 85 -19.70 -1.14 1.01
N ASN A 86 -20.86 -1.61 0.59
CA ASN A 86 -21.13 -2.13 -0.77
C ASN A 86 -20.53 -1.25 -1.88
N ASP A 87 -20.39 0.04 -1.60
CA ASP A 87 -19.80 1.08 -2.44
C ASP A 87 -18.35 0.79 -2.86
N ILE A 88 -17.53 0.11 -2.03
CA ILE A 88 -16.09 -0.07 -2.34
C ILE A 88 -15.88 -1.28 -3.22
N GLU A 89 -16.61 -2.37 -3.02
CA GLU A 89 -16.56 -3.50 -3.96
C GLU A 89 -17.04 -3.09 -5.36
N GLU A 90 -18.03 -2.19 -5.43
CA GLU A 90 -18.47 -1.62 -6.71
C GLU A 90 -17.40 -0.72 -7.33
N ILE A 91 -16.77 0.15 -6.55
CA ILE A 91 -15.67 1.01 -7.01
C ILE A 91 -14.49 0.17 -7.51
N GLU A 92 -14.09 -0.89 -6.80
CA GLU A 92 -13.04 -1.81 -7.25
C GLU A 92 -13.39 -2.48 -8.58
N LYS A 93 -14.62 -2.96 -8.71
CA LYS A 93 -15.12 -3.56 -9.97
C LYS A 93 -15.11 -2.54 -11.12
N GLU A 94 -15.50 -1.30 -10.85
CA GLU A 94 -15.47 -0.23 -11.84
C GLU A 94 -14.05 0.14 -12.26
N ILE A 95 -13.12 0.24 -11.30
CA ILE A 95 -11.69 0.50 -11.58
C ILE A 95 -11.11 -0.63 -12.43
N ALA A 96 -11.33 -1.89 -12.02
CA ALA A 96 -10.86 -3.06 -12.77
C ALA A 96 -11.43 -3.09 -14.20
N LYS A 97 -12.73 -2.82 -14.35
CA LYS A 97 -13.40 -2.72 -15.66
C LYS A 97 -12.85 -1.59 -16.50
N SER A 98 -12.62 -0.43 -15.88
CA SER A 98 -12.04 0.73 -16.56
C SER A 98 -10.61 0.45 -17.05
N LEU A 99 -9.73 -0.09 -16.19
CA LEU A 99 -8.37 -0.49 -16.55
C LEU A 99 -8.37 -1.50 -17.71
N LYS A 100 -9.16 -2.57 -17.59
CA LYS A 100 -9.29 -3.60 -18.62
C LYS A 100 -9.74 -3.01 -19.97
N ASN A 101 -10.74 -2.14 -19.94
CA ASN A 101 -11.28 -1.53 -21.16
C ASN A 101 -10.29 -0.55 -21.81
N LYS A 102 -9.54 0.20 -21.01
CA LYS A 102 -8.53 1.14 -21.50
C LYS A 102 -7.32 0.43 -22.08
N ILE A 103 -6.81 -0.62 -21.40
CA ILE A 103 -5.71 -1.44 -21.94
C ILE A 103 -6.07 -2.05 -23.29
N LYS A 104 -7.30 -2.55 -23.44
CA LYS A 104 -7.78 -3.10 -24.73
C LYS A 104 -7.85 -2.09 -25.87
N LYS A 105 -8.06 -0.81 -25.56
CA LYS A 105 -8.18 0.28 -26.55
C LYS A 105 -6.82 0.87 -26.98
N ILE A 106 -5.72 0.51 -26.30
CA ILE A 106 -4.38 0.96 -26.69
C ILE A 106 -4.02 0.27 -28.02
N ASN A 107 -3.53 1.00 -28.99
CA ASN A 107 -3.09 0.39 -30.24
C ASN A 107 -1.78 -0.38 -30.04
N PRO A 108 -1.61 -1.54 -30.71
CA PRO A 108 -0.34 -2.25 -30.67
C PRO A 108 0.77 -1.45 -31.37
N GLY A 109 2.00 -1.70 -30.94
CA GLY A 109 3.19 -1.12 -31.53
C GLY A 109 3.84 0.00 -30.71
N LYS A 110 4.95 0.53 -31.23
CA LYS A 110 5.83 1.48 -30.53
C LYS A 110 5.16 2.80 -30.17
N LYS A 111 4.20 3.27 -30.97
CA LYS A 111 3.57 4.57 -30.75
C LYS A 111 2.91 4.67 -29.39
N ASP A 112 2.21 3.61 -28.96
CA ASP A 112 1.44 3.57 -27.72
C ASP A 112 2.11 2.69 -26.64
N GLU A 113 3.39 2.30 -26.83
CA GLU A 113 4.15 1.47 -25.89
C GLU A 113 4.24 2.11 -24.50
N ASN A 114 4.55 3.40 -24.43
CA ASN A 114 4.63 4.13 -23.17
C ASN A 114 3.28 4.18 -22.45
N LEU A 115 2.20 4.38 -23.20
CA LEU A 115 0.84 4.37 -22.65
C LEU A 115 0.47 2.97 -22.13
N PHE A 116 0.85 1.92 -22.86
CA PHE A 116 0.65 0.55 -22.41
C PHE A 116 1.40 0.26 -21.09
N GLN A 117 2.66 0.69 -20.98
CA GLN A 117 3.43 0.57 -19.73
C GLN A 117 2.75 1.30 -18.56
N ASP A 118 2.23 2.50 -18.76
CA ASP A 118 1.54 3.28 -17.71
C ASP A 118 0.28 2.54 -17.22
N TYR A 119 -0.48 1.94 -18.12
CA TYR A 119 -1.63 1.12 -17.72
C TYR A 119 -1.22 -0.22 -17.08
N CYS A 120 -0.09 -0.81 -17.47
CA CYS A 120 0.47 -1.97 -16.77
C CYS A 120 0.86 -1.63 -15.32
N ILE A 121 1.46 -0.46 -15.10
CA ILE A 121 1.75 0.03 -13.73
C ILE A 121 0.44 0.12 -12.94
N GLY A 122 -0.55 0.82 -13.43
CA GLY A 122 -1.83 0.97 -12.73
C GLY A 122 -2.52 -0.37 -12.44
N ALA A 123 -2.48 -1.33 -13.38
CA ALA A 123 -3.05 -2.65 -13.19
C ALA A 123 -2.30 -3.48 -12.13
N LEU A 124 -0.96 -3.45 -12.14
CA LEU A 124 -0.14 -4.17 -11.16
C LEU A 124 -0.26 -3.58 -9.77
N GLU A 125 -0.31 -2.24 -9.64
CA GLU A 125 -0.58 -1.59 -8.36
C GLU A 125 -1.97 -1.94 -7.85
N PHE A 126 -2.99 -1.91 -8.70
CA PHE A 126 -4.34 -2.28 -8.31
C PHE A 126 -4.46 -3.72 -7.80
N ILE A 127 -3.74 -4.66 -8.44
CA ILE A 127 -3.83 -6.10 -8.10
C ILE A 127 -2.94 -6.45 -6.90
N PHE A 128 -1.74 -5.88 -6.80
CA PHE A 128 -0.69 -6.36 -5.90
C PHE A 128 -0.32 -5.40 -4.78
N TYR A 129 -0.91 -4.21 -4.69
CA TYR A 129 -0.72 -3.37 -3.51
C TYR A 129 -1.28 -4.06 -2.25
N PRO A 130 -0.59 -4.07 -1.12
CA PRO A 130 0.68 -3.39 -0.81
C PRO A 130 1.95 -4.22 -1.05
N ASN A 131 1.88 -5.38 -1.70
CA ASN A 131 3.04 -6.24 -1.91
C ASN A 131 4.06 -5.63 -2.89
N PHE A 132 3.57 -4.92 -3.91
CA PHE A 132 4.40 -4.18 -4.85
C PHE A 132 4.32 -2.69 -4.55
N ILE A 133 5.46 -2.08 -4.31
CA ILE A 133 5.55 -0.65 -3.98
C ILE A 133 6.65 0.03 -4.79
N LYS A 134 6.58 1.36 -4.86
CA LYS A 134 7.57 2.23 -5.51
C LYS A 134 7.87 1.81 -6.96
N PRO A 135 6.86 1.82 -7.85
CA PRO A 135 7.10 1.55 -9.26
C PRO A 135 8.13 2.54 -9.82
N LYS A 136 9.06 2.01 -10.60
CA LYS A 136 10.01 2.81 -11.33
C LYS A 136 9.95 2.41 -12.81
N LYS A 137 9.47 3.32 -13.63
CA LYS A 137 9.42 3.15 -15.08
C LYS A 137 10.79 3.38 -15.69
N GLU A 138 11.13 2.62 -16.72
CA GLU A 138 12.40 2.73 -17.46
C GLU A 138 13.65 2.69 -16.54
N ASP A 139 13.67 1.73 -15.60
CA ASP A 139 14.79 1.61 -14.65
C ASP A 139 16.08 1.21 -15.37
N ARG A 140 17.04 2.12 -15.37
CA ARG A 140 18.34 1.88 -15.99
C ARG A 140 19.27 1.14 -15.04
N ILE A 141 19.79 0.02 -15.49
CA ILE A 141 20.72 -0.84 -14.74
C ILE A 141 22.05 -0.99 -15.50
N HIS A 142 23.09 -1.49 -14.82
CA HIS A 142 24.42 -1.68 -15.40
C HIS A 142 24.99 -0.40 -16.03
N ASN A 143 24.97 0.72 -15.29
CA ASN A 143 25.44 2.03 -15.76
C ASN A 143 24.70 2.50 -17.03
N GLY A 144 23.41 2.21 -17.14
CA GLY A 144 22.57 2.61 -18.25
C GLY A 144 22.63 1.71 -19.48
N ARG A 145 23.41 0.63 -19.44
CA ARG A 145 23.55 -0.30 -20.59
C ARG A 145 22.30 -1.16 -20.83
N LYS A 146 21.51 -1.39 -19.78
CA LYS A 146 20.24 -2.12 -19.86
C LYS A 146 19.15 -1.27 -19.24
N ARG A 147 17.94 -1.40 -19.75
CA ARG A 147 16.73 -0.75 -19.24
C ARG A 147 15.70 -1.81 -18.96
N ILE A 148 15.02 -1.70 -17.84
CA ILE A 148 13.87 -2.50 -17.46
C ILE A 148 12.64 -1.61 -17.61
N ASP A 149 11.57 -2.10 -18.21
CA ASP A 149 10.39 -1.29 -18.46
C ASP A 149 9.77 -0.80 -17.15
N ILE A 150 9.57 -1.71 -16.18
CA ILE A 150 9.07 -1.35 -14.85
C ILE A 150 9.78 -2.20 -13.79
N THR A 151 10.15 -1.61 -12.67
CA THR A 151 10.58 -2.33 -11.47
C THR A 151 9.72 -1.94 -10.28
N TYR A 152 9.45 -2.90 -9.39
CA TYR A 152 8.84 -2.67 -8.09
C TYR A 152 9.77 -3.14 -6.98
N LEU A 153 9.64 -2.58 -5.79
CA LEU A 153 10.15 -3.22 -4.58
C LEU A 153 9.13 -4.27 -4.12
N ASN A 154 9.62 -5.46 -3.81
CA ASN A 154 8.82 -6.50 -3.18
C ASN A 154 8.73 -6.24 -1.68
N ALA A 155 7.61 -5.71 -1.23
CA ALA A 155 7.32 -5.39 0.17
C ALA A 155 6.43 -6.43 0.85
N ALA A 156 6.21 -7.59 0.21
CA ALA A 156 5.35 -8.62 0.77
C ALA A 156 5.87 -9.12 2.13
N ASN A 157 4.96 -9.31 3.09
CA ASN A 157 5.26 -9.81 4.42
C ASN A 157 4.79 -11.26 4.63
N ASP A 158 3.98 -11.77 3.68
CA ASP A 158 3.47 -13.14 3.65
C ASP A 158 3.18 -13.60 2.22
N GLY A 159 2.77 -14.86 2.07
CA GLY A 159 2.30 -15.43 0.81
C GLY A 159 3.39 -15.62 -0.24
N PHE A 160 2.94 -15.73 -1.50
CA PHE A 160 3.79 -16.10 -2.64
C PHE A 160 4.99 -15.15 -2.82
N PHE A 161 4.76 -13.85 -2.86
CA PHE A 161 5.83 -12.88 -3.11
C PHE A 161 6.82 -12.77 -1.95
N TYR A 162 6.37 -12.98 -0.71
CA TYR A 162 7.24 -13.11 0.45
C TYR A 162 8.17 -14.32 0.28
N ASN A 163 7.62 -15.48 -0.08
CA ASN A 163 8.41 -16.70 -0.31
C ASN A 163 9.42 -16.49 -1.44
N MET A 164 9.06 -15.81 -2.53
CA MET A 164 10.00 -15.48 -3.61
C MET A 164 11.14 -14.56 -3.12
N ARG A 165 10.83 -13.61 -2.22
CA ARG A 165 11.83 -12.70 -1.67
C ARG A 165 12.81 -13.40 -0.74
N THR A 166 12.32 -14.31 0.10
CA THR A 166 13.10 -14.98 1.14
C THR A 166 13.77 -16.27 0.67
N SER A 167 13.38 -16.81 -0.47
CA SER A 167 13.98 -18.02 -1.05
C SER A 167 15.45 -17.78 -1.45
N PRO A 168 16.42 -18.54 -0.93
CA PRO A 168 17.84 -18.36 -1.24
C PRO A 168 18.19 -18.45 -2.72
N ASN A 169 17.39 -19.21 -3.48
CA ASN A 169 17.63 -19.44 -4.91
C ASN A 169 17.02 -18.36 -5.82
N ILE A 170 16.07 -17.58 -5.31
CA ILE A 170 15.28 -16.60 -6.10
C ILE A 170 15.61 -15.18 -5.67
N ILE A 171 15.56 -14.87 -4.36
CA ILE A 171 15.89 -13.58 -3.73
C ILE A 171 15.21 -12.41 -4.48
N ALA A 172 13.89 -12.50 -4.72
CA ALA A 172 13.16 -11.50 -5.49
C ALA A 172 12.91 -10.22 -4.67
N ASN A 173 13.96 -9.47 -4.38
CA ASN A 173 13.87 -8.17 -3.69
C ASN A 173 13.20 -7.10 -4.55
N LYS A 174 13.39 -7.19 -5.87
CA LYS A 174 12.69 -6.39 -6.85
C LYS A 174 11.90 -7.30 -7.78
N ILE A 175 10.78 -6.80 -8.25
CA ILE A 175 9.98 -7.43 -9.30
C ILE A 175 10.31 -6.73 -10.61
N VAL A 176 10.86 -7.48 -11.54
CA VAL A 176 11.12 -7.03 -12.90
C VAL A 176 9.84 -7.21 -13.72
N VAL A 177 9.43 -6.19 -14.43
CA VAL A 177 8.29 -6.27 -15.35
C VAL A 177 8.73 -5.83 -16.73
N GLU A 178 8.49 -6.68 -17.71
CA GLU A 178 8.70 -6.40 -19.13
C GLU A 178 7.34 -6.27 -19.81
N CYS A 179 7.14 -5.21 -20.57
CA CYS A 179 5.88 -4.87 -21.21
C CYS A 179 5.99 -5.06 -22.73
N LYS A 180 5.10 -5.83 -23.33
CA LYS A 180 5.07 -6.11 -24.76
C LYS A 180 3.73 -5.71 -25.37
N ASN A 181 3.70 -4.53 -26.00
CA ASN A 181 2.52 -4.00 -26.70
C ASN A 181 2.46 -4.49 -28.15
N TYR A 182 2.60 -5.81 -28.35
CA TYR A 182 2.60 -6.43 -29.68
C TYR A 182 1.19 -6.87 -30.09
N ASN A 183 1.00 -7.08 -31.39
CA ASN A 183 -0.19 -7.74 -31.95
C ASN A 183 -0.01 -9.25 -32.15
N HIS A 184 1.12 -9.80 -31.74
CA HIS A 184 1.47 -11.21 -31.78
C HIS A 184 2.00 -11.66 -30.40
N ASP A 185 2.12 -12.96 -30.19
CA ASP A 185 2.67 -13.53 -28.97
C ASP A 185 4.15 -13.19 -28.80
N PRO A 186 4.62 -12.96 -27.54
CA PRO A 186 6.04 -12.90 -27.27
C PRO A 186 6.75 -14.22 -27.62
N GLU A 187 7.98 -14.12 -28.07
CA GLU A 187 8.82 -15.24 -28.47
C GLU A 187 10.02 -15.42 -27.53
N ASN A 188 10.94 -16.32 -27.85
CA ASN A 188 12.11 -16.59 -27.03
C ASN A 188 12.96 -15.34 -26.74
N PRO A 189 13.22 -14.43 -27.68
CA PRO A 189 14.03 -13.23 -27.39
C PRO A 189 13.44 -12.36 -26.27
N GLU A 190 12.11 -12.27 -26.17
CA GLU A 190 11.43 -11.48 -25.12
C GLU A 190 11.57 -12.17 -23.75
N ILE A 191 11.51 -13.50 -23.71
CA ILE A 191 11.71 -14.30 -22.49
C ILE A 191 13.16 -14.19 -22.02
N ASP A 192 14.13 -14.34 -22.95
CA ASP A 192 15.55 -14.14 -22.70
C ASP A 192 15.86 -12.72 -22.20
N GLN A 193 15.12 -11.73 -22.69
CA GLN A 193 15.24 -10.36 -22.23
C GLN A 193 14.88 -10.24 -20.74
N VAL A 194 13.82 -10.87 -20.27
CA VAL A 194 13.43 -10.88 -18.85
C VAL A 194 14.50 -11.57 -18.01
N SER A 195 14.93 -12.77 -18.41
CA SER A 195 15.95 -13.54 -17.69
C SER A 195 17.29 -12.79 -17.63
N GLY A 196 17.64 -12.09 -18.69
CA GLY A 196 18.84 -11.25 -18.77
C GLY A 196 18.83 -9.99 -17.88
N ARG A 197 17.71 -9.69 -17.17
CA ARG A 197 17.59 -8.64 -16.16
C ARG A 197 17.89 -9.15 -14.75
N PHE A 198 17.90 -10.43 -14.54
CA PHE A 198 18.14 -11.02 -13.23
C PHE A 198 19.57 -10.81 -12.75
N SER A 199 19.72 -10.58 -11.48
CA SER A 199 21.01 -10.40 -10.81
C SER A 199 20.87 -10.67 -9.30
N PRO A 200 21.97 -10.88 -8.57
CA PRO A 200 21.91 -11.07 -7.11
C PRO A 200 21.21 -9.93 -6.35
N THR A 201 21.27 -8.71 -6.87
CA THR A 201 20.65 -7.53 -6.23
C THR A 201 19.17 -7.35 -6.58
N ILE A 202 18.74 -7.86 -7.73
CA ILE A 202 17.35 -7.78 -8.21
C ILE A 202 16.59 -9.04 -7.79
N GLY A 203 17.21 -10.20 -7.95
CA GLY A 203 16.61 -11.53 -7.81
C GLY A 203 16.33 -12.18 -9.16
N LYS A 204 15.66 -13.34 -9.10
CA LYS A 204 15.37 -14.20 -10.27
C LYS A 204 13.86 -14.37 -10.49
N PHE A 205 13.11 -13.31 -10.34
CA PHE A 205 11.67 -13.32 -10.61
C PHE A 205 11.27 -12.11 -11.45
N GLY A 206 10.49 -12.36 -12.49
CA GLY A 206 9.97 -11.33 -13.39
C GLY A 206 8.56 -11.63 -13.86
N ILE A 207 7.89 -10.59 -14.32
CA ILE A 207 6.53 -10.64 -14.88
C ILE A 207 6.61 -10.12 -16.31
N MET A 208 6.06 -10.87 -17.25
CA MET A 208 5.83 -10.39 -18.61
C MET A 208 4.37 -9.94 -18.75
N MET A 209 4.19 -8.70 -19.10
CA MET A 209 2.89 -8.08 -19.42
C MET A 209 2.76 -7.97 -20.93
N ALA A 210 2.18 -8.96 -21.56
CA ALA A 210 1.93 -8.94 -22.99
C ALA A 210 0.47 -8.59 -23.30
N ARG A 211 0.27 -7.83 -24.37
CA ARG A 211 -1.06 -7.46 -24.86
C ARG A 211 -1.83 -8.66 -25.38
N ASN A 212 -1.17 -9.60 -26.02
CA ASN A 212 -1.75 -10.76 -26.66
C ASN A 212 -1.05 -12.05 -26.25
N PHE A 213 -1.83 -13.11 -26.08
CA PHE A 213 -1.41 -14.48 -25.87
C PHE A 213 -2.39 -15.39 -26.61
N GLU A 214 -2.15 -15.63 -27.89
CA GLU A 214 -2.98 -16.54 -28.71
C GLU A 214 -2.68 -17.98 -28.40
N ASN A 215 -1.38 -18.35 -28.35
CA ASN A 215 -0.95 -19.70 -28.02
C ASN A 215 -0.28 -19.76 -26.63
N ARG A 216 -1.13 -19.73 -25.59
CA ARG A 216 -0.65 -19.80 -24.20
C ARG A 216 0.22 -21.02 -23.90
N LYS A 217 -0.11 -22.18 -24.50
CA LYS A 217 0.65 -23.41 -24.28
C LYS A 217 2.09 -23.26 -24.79
N LEU A 218 2.24 -22.84 -26.04
CA LEU A 218 3.54 -22.61 -26.64
C LEU A 218 4.36 -21.56 -25.85
N PHE A 219 3.70 -20.52 -25.35
CA PHE A 219 4.37 -19.52 -24.51
C PHE A 219 4.91 -20.13 -23.21
N VAL A 220 4.10 -20.94 -22.52
CA VAL A 220 4.51 -21.61 -21.27
C VAL A 220 5.64 -22.62 -21.52
N ASP A 221 5.58 -23.33 -22.65
CA ASP A 221 6.63 -24.31 -23.05
C ASP A 221 7.99 -23.63 -23.35
N ARG A 222 7.97 -22.31 -23.64
CA ARG A 222 9.17 -21.49 -23.87
C ARG A 222 9.76 -20.89 -22.58
N CYS A 223 8.98 -20.78 -21.48
CA CYS A 223 9.42 -20.27 -20.19
C CYS A 223 10.17 -21.33 -19.38
#